data_e91457d053a63bfec8d4d83ba6b1f4a4
#
_entry.id   e91457d053a63bfec8d4d83ba6b1f4a4
#
_cell.length_a   1.000
_cell.length_b   1.000
_cell.length_c   1.000
_cell.angle_alpha   90.00
_cell.angle_beta   90.00
_cell.angle_gamma   90.00
#
_symmetry.space_group_name_H-M   'P 1'
#
loop_
_entity.id
_entity.type
_entity.pdbx_description
1 polymer ?
#
loop_
_entity_poly.entity_id
_entity_poly.type
_entity_poly.pdbx_seq_one_letter_code
_entity_poly.pdbx_strand_id
1 'polypeptide(L)' 'MTDQDVISVEGTVEEALPNSTFKVVLSSGQEIIAYLSGRMKQHFIKVMPGDRVKIALTPYDLTKGRIISREKVSN' A
#
# COMPACT_ATOMS: atom_id res chain seq x y z
N MET A 1 15.46 12.00 10.90
CA MET A 1 14.88 11.72 10.73
C MET A 1 13.54 11.61 10.36
N THR A 2 13.19 11.79 9.27
CA THR A 2 11.90 11.76 8.77
C THR A 2 11.27 10.45 8.76
N ASP A 3 12.06 9.40 8.75
CA ASP A 3 11.50 8.07 8.73
C ASP A 3 10.75 7.74 9.98
N GLN A 4 10.95 8.51 11.01
CA GLN A 4 10.30 8.23 12.24
C GLN A 4 8.83 8.48 12.23
N ASP A 5 8.36 9.25 11.25
CA ASP A 5 6.96 9.56 11.17
C ASP A 5 6.19 8.62 10.27
N VAL A 6 6.81 7.52 9.87
CA VAL A 6 6.19 6.58 8.96
C VAL A 6 5.82 5.31 9.71
N ILE A 7 4.58 4.89 9.55
CA ILE A 7 4.09 3.67 10.14
C ILE A 7 3.94 2.65 9.04
N SER A 8 4.64 1.52 9.18
CA SER A 8 4.55 0.45 8.20
C SER A 8 3.48 -0.54 8.61
N VAL A 9 2.54 -0.79 7.73
CA VAL A 9 1.48 -1.76 7.99
C VAL A 9 1.32 -2.64 6.77
N GLU A 10 0.69 -3.77 6.95
CA GLU A 10 0.43 -4.70 5.87
C GLU A 10 -1.06 -4.75 5.58
N GLY A 11 -1.38 -4.97 4.34
CA GLY A 11 -2.77 -5.10 3.93
C GLY A 11 -2.90 -5.88 2.66
N THR A 12 -4.13 -6.12 2.27
CA THR A 12 -4.44 -6.84 1.04
C THR A 12 -5.19 -5.91 0.10
N VAL A 13 -4.76 -5.89 -1.14
CA VAL A 13 -5.41 -5.05 -2.15
C VAL A 13 -6.77 -5.62 -2.44
N GLU A 14 -7.79 -4.78 -2.31
CA GLU A 14 -9.15 -5.23 -2.54
C GLU A 14 -9.62 -4.84 -3.93
N GLU A 15 -9.23 -3.69 -4.38
CA GLU A 15 -9.73 -3.18 -5.66
C GLU A 15 -8.75 -2.21 -6.25
N ALA A 16 -8.60 -2.24 -7.56
CA ALA A 16 -7.77 -1.26 -8.27
C ALA A 16 -8.63 -0.07 -8.62
N LEU A 17 -8.14 1.10 -8.32
CA LEU A 17 -8.85 2.36 -8.57
C LEU A 17 -8.10 3.15 -9.63
N PRO A 18 -8.69 4.20 -10.16
CA PRO A 18 -8.01 5.02 -11.15
C PRO A 18 -6.76 5.71 -10.58
N ASN A 19 -5.91 6.16 -11.47
CA ASN A 19 -4.74 6.97 -11.11
C ASN A 19 -3.75 6.24 -10.23
N SER A 20 -3.56 4.96 -10.50
CA SER A 20 -2.57 4.15 -9.78
C SER A 20 -2.84 4.12 -8.28
N THR A 21 -4.10 4.14 -7.91
CA THR A 21 -4.48 4.01 -6.50
C THR A 21 -5.20 2.69 -6.31
N PHE A 22 -5.28 2.26 -5.05
CA PHE A 22 -5.85 0.98 -4.72
C PHE A 22 -6.58 1.05 -3.40
N LYS A 23 -7.66 0.29 -3.31
CA LYS A 23 -8.35 0.15 -2.04
C LYS A 23 -7.73 -1.04 -1.33
N VAL A 24 -7.23 -0.81 -0.13
CA VAL A 24 -6.50 -1.84 0.60
C VAL A 24 -7.16 -2.03 1.96
N VAL A 25 -7.32 -3.29 2.34
CA VAL A 25 -7.84 -3.62 3.66
C VAL A 25 -6.67 -4.03 4.53
N LEU A 26 -6.46 -3.32 5.61
CA LEU A 26 -5.37 -3.58 6.51
C LEU A 26 -5.67 -4.80 7.37
N SER A 27 -4.64 -5.34 7.99
CA SER A 27 -4.81 -6.48 8.87
C SER A 27 -5.80 -6.21 10.00
N SER A 28 -5.94 -4.96 10.38
CA SER A 28 -6.88 -4.58 11.41
C SER A 28 -8.31 -4.53 10.92
N GLY A 29 -8.52 -4.64 9.62
CA GLY A 29 -9.85 -4.55 9.04
C GLY A 29 -10.20 -3.18 8.50
N GLN A 30 -9.34 -2.21 8.72
CA GLN A 30 -9.58 -0.86 8.25
C GLN A 30 -9.28 -0.77 6.76
N GLU A 31 -10.13 -0.05 6.02
CA GLU A 31 -9.90 0.18 4.61
C GLU A 31 -9.22 1.52 4.42
N ILE A 32 -8.24 1.54 3.55
CA ILE A 32 -7.54 2.78 3.22
C ILE A 32 -7.36 2.84 1.72
N ILE A 33 -7.00 4.04 1.25
CA ILE A 33 -6.66 4.24 -0.15
C ILE A 33 -5.13 4.33 -0.22
N ALA A 34 -4.54 3.53 -1.07
CA ALA A 34 -3.09 3.49 -1.20
C ALA A 34 -2.69 3.77 -2.63
N TYR A 35 -1.52 4.36 -2.81
CA TYR A 35 -1.00 4.65 -4.14
C TYR A 35 0.40 4.07 -4.24
N LEU A 36 0.84 3.86 -5.47
CA LEU A 36 2.17 3.29 -5.69
C LEU A 36 3.25 4.30 -5.38
N SER A 37 4.33 3.84 -4.75
CA SER A 37 5.49 4.69 -4.55
C SER A 37 6.15 4.95 -5.90
N GLY A 38 6.96 5.99 -5.96
CA GLY A 38 7.68 6.29 -7.18
C GLY A 38 8.59 5.14 -7.61
N ARG A 39 9.18 4.48 -6.64
CA ARG A 39 10.07 3.36 -6.95
C ARG A 39 9.28 2.23 -7.62
N MET A 40 8.11 1.92 -7.12
CA MET A 40 7.32 0.84 -7.70
C MET A 40 6.84 1.21 -9.09
N LYS A 41 6.53 2.47 -9.32
CA LYS A 41 6.15 2.89 -10.65
C LYS A 41 7.33 2.77 -11.61
N GLN A 42 8.52 3.13 -11.17
CA GLN A 42 9.70 3.04 -12.00
C GLN A 42 10.02 1.62 -12.40
N HIS A 43 9.76 0.68 -11.53
CA HIS A 43 10.07 -0.71 -11.81
C HIS A 43 8.88 -1.46 -12.40
N PHE A 44 7.82 -0.74 -12.73
CA PHE A 44 6.64 -1.35 -13.35
C PHE A 44 6.10 -2.52 -12.56
N ILE A 45 6.16 -2.43 -11.25
CA ILE A 45 5.63 -3.48 -10.40
C ILE A 45 4.12 -3.42 -10.45
N LYS A 46 3.51 -4.53 -10.85
CA LYS A 46 2.09 -4.58 -11.00
C LYS A 46 1.44 -5.05 -9.71
N VAL A 47 0.44 -4.32 -9.27
CA VAL A 47 -0.30 -4.66 -8.06
C VAL A 47 -1.72 -4.97 -8.48
N MET A 48 -2.23 -6.09 -8.02
CA MET A 48 -3.55 -6.57 -8.41
C MET A 48 -4.38 -6.90 -7.20
N PRO A 49 -5.70 -6.93 -7.34
CA PRO A 49 -6.54 -7.35 -6.22
C PRO A 49 -6.12 -8.73 -5.71
N GLY A 50 -6.08 -8.85 -4.40
CA GLY A 50 -5.63 -10.07 -3.77
C GLY A 50 -4.17 -10.07 -3.37
N ASP A 51 -3.39 -9.12 -3.89
CA ASP A 51 -1.98 -9.06 -3.53
C ASP A 51 -1.82 -8.50 -2.13
N ARG A 52 -0.81 -9.02 -1.45
CA ARG A 52 -0.45 -8.49 -0.15
C ARG A 52 0.60 -7.43 -0.32
N VAL A 53 0.44 -6.32 0.34
CA VAL A 53 1.33 -5.19 0.16
C VAL A 53 1.71 -4.61 1.51
N LYS A 54 2.87 -3.98 1.54
CA LYS A 54 3.31 -3.23 2.70
C LYS A 54 3.10 -1.76 2.39
N ILE A 55 2.53 -1.04 3.34
CA ILE A 55 2.10 0.31 3.13
C ILE A 55 2.71 1.21 4.18
N ALA A 56 3.15 2.37 3.76
CA ALA A 56 3.64 3.39 4.68
C ALA A 56 2.54 4.41 4.92
N LEU A 57 2.20 4.59 6.18
CA LEU A 57 1.23 5.59 6.59
C LEU A 57 1.94 6.66 7.38
N THR A 58 1.33 7.84 7.45
CA THR A 58 1.84 8.86 8.34
C THR A 58 0.82 9.09 9.44
N PRO A 59 1.26 9.53 10.61
CA PRO A 59 0.29 9.80 11.69
C PRO A 59 -0.66 10.94 11.35
N TYR A 60 -0.32 11.72 10.34
CA TYR A 60 -1.15 12.84 9.97
C TYR A 60 -2.37 12.43 9.17
N ASP A 61 -2.32 11.30 8.52
CA ASP A 61 -3.45 10.83 7.72
C ASP A 61 -3.39 9.32 7.61
N LEU A 62 -4.15 8.66 8.44
CA LEU A 62 -4.14 7.20 8.48
C LEU A 62 -5.11 6.58 7.49
N THR A 63 -5.77 7.39 6.68
CA THR A 63 -6.70 6.88 5.69
C THR A 63 -6.05 6.74 4.32
N LYS A 64 -4.85 7.25 4.14
CA LYS A 64 -4.13 7.16 2.89
C LYS A 64 -2.73 6.67 3.14
N GLY A 65 -2.24 5.87 2.24
CA GLY A 65 -0.90 5.32 2.40
C GLY A 65 -0.21 5.15 1.08
N ARG A 66 1.07 4.84 1.16
CA ARG A 66 1.90 4.61 -0.01
C ARG A 66 2.33 3.17 0.00
N ILE A 67 2.09 2.46 -1.09
CA ILE A 67 2.54 1.09 -1.22
C ILE A 67 4.04 1.11 -1.45
N ILE A 68 4.79 0.54 -0.54
CA ILE A 68 6.24 0.56 -0.63
C ILE A 68 6.82 -0.77 -1.05
N SER A 69 6.05 -1.84 -0.94
CA SER A 69 6.50 -3.11 -1.48
C SER A 69 5.31 -4.03 -1.63
N ARG A 70 5.46 -5.03 -2.47
CA ARG A 70 4.46 -6.03 -2.69
C ARG A 70 5.03 -7.36 -2.23
N GLU A 71 4.31 -8.01 -1.33
CA GLU A 71 4.75 -9.30 -0.89
C GLU A 71 4.38 -10.31 -1.92
N LYS A 72 5.35 -11.09 -2.32
CA LYS A 72 5.09 -12.11 -3.28
C LYS A 72 4.47 -13.28 -2.56
N VAL A 73 3.30 -13.65 -2.99
CA VAL A 73 2.66 -14.82 -2.42
C VAL A 73 3.22 -16.02 -3.13
N SER A 74 3.91 -16.86 -2.40
CA SER A 74 4.43 -18.02 -3.05
C SER A 74 3.58 -19.19 -2.67
N ASN A 75 3.31 -19.97 -3.58
CA ASN A 75 2.51 -21.11 -3.33
C ASN A 75 3.13 -22.32 -3.81
#